data_b9bb76c4905481350386b07828fa6496
#
_entry.id   b9bb76c4905481350386b07828fa6496
#
_cell.length_a   1.000
_cell.length_b   1.000
_cell.length_c   1.000
_cell.angle_alpha   90.00
_cell.angle_beta   90.00
_cell.angle_gamma   90.00
#
_symmetry.space_group_name_H-M   'P 1'
#
loop_
_entity.id
_entity.type
_entity.pdbx_description
1 polymer ?
#
loop_
_entity_poly.entity_id
_entity_poly.type
_entity_poly.pdbx_seq_one_letter_code
_entity_poly.pdbx_strand_id
1 'polypeptide(L)'
;MHPHEIPTVTPEQASGEILLDVREHDEWNAGHAPQAVHIPLSELPGRLTEVPAHRPLSVVCRVGGRSAQATAWLLAQGVEARNVEGGMLAWAAQSLPVVSDAGQAWIR
;
A
#
# COMPACT_ATOMS: atom_id res chain seq x y z
N MET A 1 6.31 -20.36 -4.39
CA MET A 1 6.63 -19.39 -3.30
C MET A 1 6.05 -19.90 -2.00
N HIS A 2 6.84 -19.87 -0.95
CA HIS A 2 6.37 -20.20 0.38
C HIS A 2 5.38 -19.13 0.85
N PRO A 3 4.26 -19.48 1.54
CA PRO A 3 3.25 -18.50 1.94
C PRO A 3 3.78 -17.36 2.81
N HIS A 4 4.90 -17.58 3.51
CA HIS A 4 5.50 -16.56 4.38
C HIS A 4 6.56 -15.74 3.67
N GLU A 5 6.82 -16.02 2.39
CA GLU A 5 7.93 -15.44 1.64
C GLU A 5 7.43 -14.51 0.55
N ILE A 6 6.51 -13.60 0.90
CA ILE A 6 6.08 -12.58 -0.05
C ILE A 6 7.21 -11.55 -0.22
N PRO A 7 7.39 -11.02 -1.43
CA PRO A 7 8.35 -9.94 -1.66
C PRO A 7 8.05 -8.75 -0.75
N THR A 8 9.08 -8.20 -0.14
CA THR A 8 8.96 -7.10 0.81
C THR A 8 10.01 -6.04 0.51
N VAL A 9 9.62 -4.77 0.63
CA VAL A 9 10.52 -3.63 0.42
C VAL A 9 10.37 -2.66 1.57
N THR A 10 11.38 -1.81 1.75
CA THR A 10 11.33 -0.72 2.72
C THR A 10 10.53 0.46 2.15
N PRO A 11 10.03 1.37 3.00
CA PRO A 11 9.38 2.60 2.52
C PRO A 11 10.28 3.40 1.56
N GLU A 12 11.57 3.50 1.86
CA GLU A 12 12.51 4.24 1.01
C GLU A 12 12.62 3.63 -0.38
N GLN A 13 12.62 2.30 -0.48
CA GLN A 13 12.68 1.60 -1.76
C GLN A 13 11.43 1.82 -2.59
N ALA A 14 10.27 2.01 -1.94
CA ALA A 14 8.99 2.25 -2.62
C ALA A 14 8.74 3.74 -2.87
N SER A 15 9.54 4.62 -2.28
CA SER A 15 9.38 6.07 -2.41
C SER A 15 9.50 6.52 -3.86
N GLY A 16 8.59 7.39 -4.29
CA GLY A 16 8.59 7.91 -5.65
C GLY A 16 7.88 7.03 -6.67
N GLU A 17 7.45 5.83 -6.27
CA GLU A 17 6.70 4.92 -7.15
C GLU A 17 5.22 4.96 -6.82
N ILE A 18 4.40 4.46 -7.77
CA ILE A 18 2.96 4.33 -7.53
C ILE A 18 2.74 3.22 -6.49
N LEU A 19 1.94 3.52 -5.46
CA LEU A 19 1.58 2.57 -4.42
C LEU A 19 0.12 2.19 -4.54
N LEU A 20 -0.21 1.00 -4.05
CA LEU A 20 -1.59 0.59 -3.78
C LEU A 20 -1.81 0.61 -2.27
N ASP A 21 -2.70 1.50 -1.80
CA ASP A 21 -3.04 1.63 -0.38
C ASP A 21 -4.34 0.87 -0.13
N VAL A 22 -4.29 -0.15 0.74
CA VAL A 22 -5.42 -1.03 1.00
C VAL A 22 -6.08 -0.78 2.36
N ARG A 23 -5.81 0.39 2.96
CA ARG A 23 -6.43 0.80 4.23
C ARG A 23 -7.90 1.20 4.03
N GLU A 24 -8.59 1.42 5.16
CA GLU A 24 -9.97 1.90 5.13
C GLU A 24 -10.05 3.38 4.73
N HIS A 25 -11.26 3.83 4.37
CA HIS A 25 -11.47 5.21 3.89
C HIS A 25 -11.09 6.26 4.91
N ASP A 26 -11.36 6.05 6.20
CA ASP A 26 -11.02 6.99 7.25
C ASP A 26 -9.50 7.12 7.44
N GLU A 27 -8.78 6.02 7.30
CA GLU A 27 -7.31 6.05 7.36
C GLU A 27 -6.74 6.81 6.17
N TRP A 28 -7.24 6.54 4.97
CA TRP A 28 -6.84 7.23 3.76
C TRP A 28 -7.10 8.74 3.83
N ASN A 29 -8.30 9.11 4.28
CA ASN A 29 -8.69 10.51 4.36
C ASN A 29 -7.82 11.31 5.33
N ALA A 30 -7.33 10.69 6.40
CA ALA A 30 -6.46 11.35 7.38
C ALA A 30 -5.07 11.64 6.81
N GLY A 31 -4.56 10.76 5.95
CA GLY A 31 -3.26 10.98 5.31
C GLY A 31 -2.80 9.77 4.52
N HIS A 32 -2.19 10.01 3.37
CA HIS A 32 -1.71 8.98 2.46
C HIS A 32 -0.51 9.48 1.66
N ALA A 33 0.21 8.57 1.04
CA ALA A 33 1.31 8.94 0.15
C ALA A 33 0.76 9.62 -1.10
N PRO A 34 1.41 10.69 -1.61
CA PRO A 34 0.87 11.46 -2.75
C PRO A 34 0.63 10.65 -4.01
N GLN A 35 1.45 9.64 -4.24
CA GLN A 35 1.39 8.81 -5.45
C GLN A 35 0.55 7.54 -5.27
N ALA A 36 -0.16 7.38 -4.16
CA ALA A 36 -0.91 6.17 -3.88
C ALA A 36 -2.27 6.17 -4.57
N VAL A 37 -2.71 4.98 -4.96
CA VAL A 37 -4.07 4.70 -5.41
C VAL A 37 -4.75 3.93 -4.29
N HIS A 38 -5.97 4.32 -3.94
CA HIS A 38 -6.69 3.73 -2.81
C HIS A 38 -7.72 2.71 -3.26
N ILE A 39 -7.55 1.47 -2.84
CA ILE A 39 -8.55 0.41 -2.96
C ILE A 39 -8.54 -0.37 -1.65
N PRO A 40 -9.55 -0.21 -0.79
CA PRO A 40 -9.60 -0.94 0.48
C PRO A 40 -9.51 -2.45 0.27
N LEU A 41 -8.89 -3.16 1.21
CA LEU A 41 -8.67 -4.60 1.09
C LEU A 41 -9.95 -5.37 0.77
N SER A 42 -11.06 -5.03 1.44
CA SER A 42 -12.35 -5.70 1.23
C SER A 42 -12.93 -5.48 -0.18
N GLU A 43 -12.54 -4.39 -0.85
CA GLU A 43 -13.05 -4.06 -2.19
C GLU A 43 -12.11 -4.55 -3.29
N LEU A 44 -10.91 -4.97 -2.94
CA LEU A 44 -9.89 -5.33 -3.92
C LEU A 44 -10.33 -6.43 -4.90
N PRO A 45 -10.96 -7.53 -4.46
CA PRO A 45 -11.40 -8.56 -5.42
C PRO A 45 -12.37 -8.05 -6.47
N GLY A 46 -13.27 -7.14 -6.11
CA GLY A 46 -14.25 -6.56 -7.05
C GLY A 46 -13.69 -5.43 -7.90
N ARG A 47 -12.48 -4.98 -7.62
CA ARG A 47 -11.87 -3.81 -8.28
C ARG A 47 -10.49 -4.13 -8.88
N LEU A 48 -10.23 -5.38 -9.20
CA LEU A 48 -8.94 -5.81 -9.74
C LEU A 48 -8.53 -5.03 -11.00
N THR A 49 -9.50 -4.65 -11.84
CA THR A 49 -9.23 -3.87 -13.04
C THR A 49 -8.75 -2.45 -12.76
N GLU A 50 -8.94 -1.96 -11.53
CA GLU A 50 -8.50 -0.61 -11.12
C GLU A 50 -7.10 -0.62 -10.51
N VAL A 51 -6.52 -1.79 -10.32
CA VAL A 51 -5.16 -1.92 -9.76
C VAL A 51 -4.15 -1.30 -10.74
N PRO A 52 -3.25 -0.42 -10.26
CA PRO A 52 -2.27 0.22 -11.12
C PRO A 52 -1.45 -0.79 -11.94
N ALA A 53 -1.11 -0.41 -13.17
CA ALA A 53 -0.35 -1.28 -14.08
C ALA A 53 1.15 -1.31 -13.76
N HIS A 54 1.64 -0.41 -12.91
CA HIS A 54 3.06 -0.33 -12.53
C HIS A 54 3.54 -1.65 -11.91
N ARG A 55 4.71 -2.15 -12.34
CA ARG A 55 5.27 -3.41 -11.84
C ARG A 55 6.76 -3.27 -11.48
N PRO A 56 7.21 -3.82 -10.39
CA PRO A 56 6.41 -4.44 -9.33
C PRO A 56 5.56 -3.40 -8.60
N LEU A 57 4.36 -3.79 -8.19
CA LEU A 57 3.43 -2.90 -7.49
C LEU A 57 3.68 -3.00 -5.99
N SER A 58 4.00 -1.87 -5.35
CA SER A 58 4.18 -1.82 -3.90
C SER A 58 2.85 -1.59 -3.21
N VAL A 59 2.52 -2.42 -2.23
CA VAL A 59 1.24 -2.43 -1.53
C VAL A 59 1.47 -2.01 -0.08
N VAL A 60 0.66 -1.08 0.42
CA VAL A 60 0.85 -0.51 1.75
C VAL A 60 -0.45 -0.53 2.55
N CYS A 61 -0.33 -0.73 3.86
CA CYS A 61 -1.41 -0.49 4.82
C CYS A 61 -0.82 0.28 6.02
N ARG A 62 -1.45 0.22 7.19
CA ARG A 62 -0.96 0.97 8.35
C ARG A 62 0.37 0.42 8.87
N VAL A 63 0.45 -0.89 9.12
CA VAL A 63 1.64 -1.53 9.72
C VAL A 63 2.19 -2.73 8.94
N GLY A 64 1.53 -3.17 7.87
CA GLY A 64 2.03 -4.23 7.01
C GLY A 64 1.21 -5.52 6.95
N GLY A 65 0.24 -5.72 7.84
CA GLY A 65 -0.54 -6.98 7.90
C GLY A 65 -1.55 -7.13 6.78
N ARG A 66 -2.42 -6.14 6.60
CA ARG A 66 -3.42 -6.14 5.51
C ARG A 66 -2.75 -6.11 4.14
N SER A 67 -1.68 -5.32 4.00
CA SER A 67 -0.96 -5.23 2.73
C SER A 67 -0.20 -6.51 2.42
N ALA A 68 0.28 -7.25 3.43
CA ALA A 68 0.86 -8.57 3.20
C ALA A 68 -0.19 -9.54 2.64
N GLN A 69 -1.39 -9.53 3.20
CA GLN A 69 -2.51 -10.33 2.70
C GLN A 69 -2.87 -9.95 1.28
N ALA A 70 -2.98 -8.65 0.99
CA ALA A 70 -3.27 -8.15 -0.35
C ALA A 70 -2.18 -8.54 -1.35
N THR A 71 -0.92 -8.43 -0.95
CA THR A 71 0.22 -8.81 -1.79
C THR A 71 0.14 -10.29 -2.18
N ALA A 72 -0.10 -11.18 -1.21
CA ALA A 72 -0.24 -12.60 -1.48
C ALA A 72 -1.39 -12.88 -2.45
N TRP A 73 -2.53 -12.22 -2.26
CA TRP A 73 -3.68 -12.40 -3.15
C TRP A 73 -3.38 -11.90 -4.57
N LEU A 74 -2.76 -10.72 -4.69
CA LEU A 74 -2.37 -10.17 -6.00
C LEU A 74 -1.41 -11.08 -6.74
N LEU A 75 -0.41 -11.64 -6.04
CA LEU A 75 0.50 -12.61 -6.65
C LEU A 75 -0.24 -13.83 -7.18
N ALA A 76 -1.24 -14.32 -6.44
CA ALA A 76 -2.08 -15.43 -6.89
C ALA A 76 -2.92 -15.08 -8.12
N GLN A 77 -3.21 -13.78 -8.33
CA GLN A 77 -3.91 -13.29 -9.53
C GLN A 77 -2.97 -12.98 -10.69
N GLY A 78 -1.69 -13.27 -10.56
CA GLY A 78 -0.70 -13.00 -11.60
C GLY A 78 -0.17 -11.57 -11.61
N VAL A 79 -0.44 -10.80 -10.56
CA VAL A 79 0.06 -9.42 -10.42
C VAL A 79 1.36 -9.42 -9.63
N GLU A 80 2.45 -8.94 -10.22
CA GLU A 80 3.73 -8.83 -9.53
C GLU A 80 3.65 -7.72 -8.48
N ALA A 81 3.57 -8.12 -7.21
CA ALA A 81 3.35 -7.22 -6.10
C ALA A 81 4.34 -7.50 -4.95
N ARG A 82 4.53 -6.50 -4.10
CA ARG A 82 5.41 -6.59 -2.94
C ARG A 82 4.84 -5.76 -1.79
N ASN A 83 5.11 -6.18 -0.56
CA ASN A 83 4.63 -5.52 0.63
C ASN A 83 5.60 -4.42 1.09
N VAL A 84 5.09 -3.26 1.48
CA VAL A 84 5.91 -2.22 2.10
C VAL A 84 6.01 -2.52 3.59
N GLU A 85 7.22 -2.85 4.04
CA GLU A 85 7.49 -3.22 5.43
C GLU A 85 7.17 -2.07 6.39
N GLY A 86 6.42 -2.39 7.45
CA GLY A 86 6.04 -1.42 8.46
C GLY A 86 4.96 -0.43 8.05
N GLY A 87 4.51 -0.49 6.79
CA GLY A 87 3.37 0.30 6.30
C GLY A 87 3.55 1.81 6.41
N MET A 88 2.42 2.51 6.50
CA MET A 88 2.42 3.97 6.56
C MET A 88 3.02 4.53 7.85
N LEU A 89 3.02 3.76 8.95
CA LEU A 89 3.71 4.19 10.17
C LEU A 89 5.23 4.28 9.93
N ALA A 90 5.81 3.27 9.29
CA ALA A 90 7.23 3.29 8.94
C ALA A 90 7.52 4.36 7.88
N TRP A 91 6.61 4.53 6.91
CA TRP A 91 6.70 5.58 5.89
C TRP A 91 6.85 6.96 6.53
N ALA A 92 5.95 7.31 7.45
CA ALA A 92 5.96 8.59 8.14
C ALA A 92 7.18 8.74 9.06
N ALA A 93 7.62 7.66 9.70
CA ALA A 93 8.80 7.67 10.56
C ALA A 93 10.08 7.98 9.77
N GLN A 94 10.11 7.69 8.47
CA GLN A 94 11.21 8.04 7.58
C GLN A 94 11.04 9.43 6.95
N SER A 95 10.06 10.20 7.41
CA SER A 95 9.79 11.54 6.91
C SER A 95 9.45 11.58 5.41
N LEU A 96 8.90 10.50 4.88
CA LEU A 96 8.44 10.46 3.50
C LEU A 96 7.12 11.20 3.36
N PRO A 97 6.79 11.76 2.19
CA PRO A 97 5.63 12.64 2.03
C PRO A 97 4.30 11.96 2.37
N VAL A 98 3.47 12.69 3.13
CA VAL A 98 2.10 12.31 3.45
C VAL A 98 1.22 13.53 3.17
N VAL A 99 0.13 13.34 2.46
CA VAL A 99 -0.80 14.40 2.08
C VAL A 99 -2.22 14.04 2.49
N SER A 100 -3.08 15.05 2.57
CA SER A 100 -4.50 14.89 2.83
C SER A 100 -5.26 16.03 2.16
N ASP A 101 -6.41 15.72 1.58
CA ASP A 101 -7.30 16.75 1.02
C ASP A 101 -7.91 17.63 2.11
N ALA A 102 -7.92 17.16 3.36
CA ALA A 102 -8.43 17.92 4.50
C ALA A 102 -7.42 18.93 5.07
N GLY A 103 -6.19 18.98 4.51
CA GLY A 103 -5.14 19.91 4.94
C GLY A 103 -4.05 19.23 5.72
N GLN A 104 -4.13 19.20 7.05
CA GLN A 104 -3.06 18.60 7.86
C GLN A 104 -3.13 17.08 7.81
N ALA A 105 -2.09 16.46 7.23
CA ALA A 105 -2.02 15.02 7.06
C ALA A 105 -1.35 14.35 8.26
N TRP A 106 -1.85 13.16 8.62
CA TRP A 106 -1.25 12.31 9.65
C TRP A 106 -1.63 10.86 9.40
N ILE A 107 -0.88 9.93 9.96
CA ILE A 107 -1.21 8.51 9.83
C ILE A 107 -2.04 8.09 11.03
N ARG A 108 -3.29 7.81 10.74
CA ARG A 108 -4.27 7.38 11.73
C ARG A 108 -3.96 5.99 12.27
#